data_e8112e77268d1becd022a3bf43851e01
#
_entry.id   e8112e77268d1becd022a3bf43851e01
#
_cell.length_a   1.000
_cell.length_b   1.000
_cell.length_c   1.000
_cell.angle_alpha   90.00
_cell.angle_beta   90.00
_cell.angle_gamma   90.00
#
_symmetry.space_group_name_H-M   'P 1'
#
loop_
_entity.id
_entity.type
_entity.pdbx_description
1 polymer ?
#
loop_
_entity_poly.entity_id
_entity_poly.type
_entity_poly.pdbx_seq_one_letter_code
_entity_poly.pdbx_strand_id
1 'polypeptide(L)'
;NEVDYDSSGQTLQSLRQIYLAVSQGGQPPIEYEHAYLGPVNTGIPSSLDLDGNGETGQAADAFGFGRFPGQFGMLVLSRYPIDADKARTFQQFSWKKMPGALLPVNPADGTEYYAAEATAVFRLSSKSHWDLPIHIGTTTIHLLASHPTPPVFAALAAAEISAWSNTATLVGVY
;
A
#
# COMPACT_ATOMS: atom_id res chain seq x y z
N ASN A 1 -10.67 1.47 4.06
CA ASN A 1 -10.32 1.87 5.41
C ASN A 1 -8.97 1.29 5.78
N GLU A 2 -8.16 2.09 6.44
CA GLU A 2 -6.80 1.74 6.80
C GLU A 2 -6.79 0.97 8.12
N VAL A 3 -5.93 -0.03 8.19
CA VAL A 3 -5.73 -0.88 9.36
C VAL A 3 -4.24 -0.98 9.60
N ASP A 4 -3.77 -0.70 10.81
CA ASP A 4 -2.36 -0.79 11.10
C ASP A 4 -1.87 -2.25 11.00
N TYR A 5 -0.76 -2.43 10.28
CA TYR A 5 -0.09 -3.73 10.23
C TYR A 5 0.72 -3.96 11.48
N ASP A 6 0.52 -5.07 12.12
CA ASP A 6 1.39 -5.58 13.17
C ASP A 6 1.72 -7.06 12.90
N SER A 7 2.96 -7.44 13.16
CA SER A 7 3.43 -8.81 12.92
C SER A 7 2.85 -9.85 13.89
N SER A 8 2.24 -9.42 15.00
CA SER A 8 1.57 -10.30 15.95
C SER A 8 0.14 -10.66 15.51
N GLY A 9 -0.44 -9.89 14.58
CA GLY A 9 -1.82 -10.05 14.11
C GLY A 9 -2.87 -9.57 15.12
N GLN A 10 -2.47 -8.85 16.16
CA GLN A 10 -3.40 -8.37 17.20
C GLN A 10 -4.43 -7.39 16.64
N THR A 11 -4.03 -6.52 15.73
CA THR A 11 -4.94 -5.58 15.06
C THR A 11 -6.05 -6.32 14.30
N LEU A 12 -5.69 -7.34 13.53
CA LEU A 12 -6.64 -8.18 12.82
C LEU A 12 -7.58 -8.90 13.79
N GLN A 13 -7.03 -9.48 14.86
CA GLN A 13 -7.82 -10.19 15.86
C GLN A 13 -8.81 -9.25 16.56
N SER A 14 -8.37 -8.05 16.94
CA SER A 14 -9.22 -7.04 17.56
C SER A 14 -10.35 -6.60 16.64
N LEU A 15 -10.05 -6.36 15.35
CA LEU A 15 -11.07 -6.00 14.36
C LEU A 15 -12.13 -7.10 14.24
N ARG A 16 -11.71 -8.36 14.15
CA ARG A 16 -12.63 -9.49 14.01
C ARG A 16 -13.49 -9.68 15.26
N GLN A 17 -12.90 -9.63 16.45
CA GLN A 17 -13.59 -9.96 17.70
C GLN A 17 -14.40 -8.81 18.28
N ILE A 18 -13.91 -7.58 18.17
CA ILE A 18 -14.52 -6.41 18.83
C ILE A 18 -15.51 -5.71 17.91
N TYR A 19 -15.26 -5.69 16.60
CA TYR A 19 -16.11 -4.96 15.66
C TYR A 19 -16.97 -5.88 14.79
N LEU A 20 -16.39 -6.87 14.13
CA LEU A 20 -17.14 -7.69 13.17
C LEU A 20 -18.01 -8.76 13.85
N ALA A 21 -17.52 -9.38 14.92
CA ALA A 21 -18.26 -10.38 15.68
C ALA A 21 -19.35 -9.79 16.59
N VAL A 22 -19.62 -8.50 16.51
CA VAL A 22 -20.64 -7.82 17.31
C VAL A 22 -21.82 -7.41 16.42
N SER A 23 -23.02 -7.74 16.84
CA SER A 23 -24.25 -7.28 16.17
C SER A 23 -24.31 -5.74 16.17
N GLN A 24 -24.60 -5.17 15.01
CA GLN A 24 -24.68 -3.72 14.84
C GLN A 24 -26.01 -3.35 14.16
N GLY A 25 -26.73 -2.38 14.76
CA GLY A 25 -27.99 -1.91 14.21
C GLY A 25 -29.06 -2.99 14.04
N GLY A 26 -29.03 -4.04 14.88
CA GLY A 26 -29.93 -5.18 14.79
C GLY A 26 -29.56 -6.20 13.69
N GLN A 27 -28.48 -5.99 12.97
CA GLN A 27 -27.96 -6.94 11.98
C GLN A 27 -27.06 -7.98 12.65
N PRO A 28 -27.02 -9.23 12.13
CA PRO A 28 -26.17 -10.27 12.69
C PRO A 28 -24.68 -9.90 12.53
N PRO A 29 -23.79 -10.48 13.36
CA PRO A 29 -22.33 -10.36 13.18
C PRO A 29 -21.88 -10.77 11.78
N ILE A 30 -20.78 -10.17 11.35
CA ILE A 30 -20.12 -10.52 10.09
C ILE A 30 -18.91 -11.39 10.42
N GLU A 31 -18.84 -12.57 9.83
CA GLU A 31 -17.74 -13.51 10.02
C GLU A 31 -16.93 -13.66 8.73
N TYR A 32 -15.61 -13.51 8.85
CA TYR A 32 -14.64 -13.85 7.82
C TYR A 32 -13.62 -14.81 8.41
N GLU A 33 -13.61 -16.03 7.90
CA GLU A 33 -12.72 -17.09 8.40
C GLU A 33 -11.26 -16.84 7.98
N HIS A 34 -11.07 -16.22 6.83
CA HIS A 34 -9.76 -16.00 6.24
C HIS A 34 -9.43 -14.52 6.15
N ALA A 35 -8.14 -14.22 6.34
CA ALA A 35 -7.62 -12.87 6.23
C ALA A 35 -6.19 -12.88 5.71
N TYR A 36 -5.81 -11.78 5.06
CA TYR A 36 -4.44 -11.49 4.72
C TYR A 36 -4.09 -10.07 5.20
N LEU A 37 -3.09 -9.99 6.07
CA LEU A 37 -2.51 -8.77 6.57
C LEU A 37 -1.00 -8.87 6.34
N GLY A 38 -0.44 -8.01 5.52
CA GLY A 38 0.96 -8.07 5.12
C GLY A 38 1.70 -6.75 5.30
N PRO A 39 3.04 -6.77 5.24
CA PRO A 39 3.85 -5.57 5.36
C PRO A 39 3.51 -4.52 4.31
N VAL A 40 3.61 -3.25 4.71
CA VAL A 40 3.39 -2.07 3.87
C VAL A 40 4.57 -1.10 3.98
N ASN A 41 4.64 -0.12 3.09
CA ASN A 41 5.72 0.88 3.07
C ASN A 41 5.50 2.05 4.02
N THR A 42 4.26 2.25 4.44
CA THR A 42 3.92 3.34 5.35
C THR A 42 4.68 3.24 6.66
N GLY A 43 5.29 4.33 7.05
CA GLY A 43 6.08 4.45 8.28
C GLY A 43 7.44 3.75 8.27
N ILE A 44 7.87 3.13 7.15
CA ILE A 44 9.22 2.56 7.03
C ILE A 44 10.20 3.70 6.68
N PRO A 45 11.15 4.04 7.54
CA PRO A 45 12.09 5.13 7.28
C PRO A 45 12.94 4.88 6.03
N SER A 46 13.11 5.90 5.18
CA SER A 46 14.02 5.85 4.03
C SER A 46 15.45 6.24 4.37
N SER A 47 15.65 6.93 5.49
CA SER A 47 16.89 7.59 5.91
C SER A 47 17.31 8.78 5.02
N LEU A 48 16.42 9.25 4.16
CA LEU A 48 16.62 10.41 3.29
C LEU A 48 15.59 11.49 3.62
N ASP A 49 15.90 12.73 3.29
CA ASP A 49 14.94 13.82 3.23
C ASP A 49 14.16 13.69 1.90
N LEU A 50 12.97 13.07 1.98
CA LEU A 50 12.19 12.79 0.78
C LEU A 50 11.25 13.95 0.40
N ASP A 51 10.91 14.81 1.33
CA ASP A 51 10.04 15.97 1.08
C ASP A 51 10.82 17.28 0.84
N GLY A 52 12.16 17.26 1.00
CA GLY A 52 13.05 18.37 0.69
C GLY A 52 13.01 19.50 1.71
N ASN A 53 12.61 19.22 2.96
CA ASN A 53 12.49 20.25 4.00
C ASN A 53 13.79 20.50 4.79
N GLY A 54 14.85 19.74 4.53
CA GLY A 54 16.17 19.84 5.16
C GLY A 54 16.31 19.03 6.44
N GLU A 55 15.29 18.27 6.84
CA GLU A 55 15.29 17.38 7.99
C GLU A 55 15.09 15.94 7.52
N THR A 56 15.45 14.95 8.33
CA THR A 56 15.26 13.52 8.01
C THR A 56 14.57 12.81 9.16
N GLY A 57 13.92 11.66 8.86
CA GLY A 57 13.31 10.81 9.87
C GLY A 57 11.91 11.25 10.31
N GLN A 58 11.29 12.13 9.56
CA GLN A 58 9.90 12.52 9.74
C GLN A 58 8.95 11.51 9.06
N ALA A 59 7.66 11.66 9.30
CA ALA A 59 6.64 10.80 8.69
C ALA A 59 6.62 10.91 7.15
N ALA A 60 6.98 12.08 6.60
CA ALA A 60 7.08 12.33 5.18
C ALA A 60 8.31 11.68 4.54
N ASP A 61 9.34 11.37 5.33
CA ASP A 61 10.58 10.71 4.87
C ASP A 61 10.48 9.19 4.85
N ALA A 62 9.37 8.62 5.25
CA ALA A 62 9.12 7.21 5.10
C ALA A 62 8.82 6.86 3.63
N PHE A 63 9.06 5.60 3.23
CA PHE A 63 8.69 5.11 1.89
C PHE A 63 7.20 5.24 1.55
N GLY A 64 6.37 5.42 2.54
CA GLY A 64 4.99 5.86 2.49
C GLY A 64 4.70 6.59 3.79
N PHE A 65 3.97 7.69 3.73
CA PHE A 65 3.70 8.54 4.89
C PHE A 65 3.23 7.74 6.10
N GLY A 66 3.91 7.90 7.22
CA GLY A 66 3.57 7.23 8.48
C GLY A 66 4.62 7.46 9.56
N ARG A 67 4.20 7.44 10.82
CA ARG A 67 5.04 7.72 11.98
C ARG A 67 5.74 6.49 12.55
N PHE A 68 5.24 5.31 12.21
CA PHE A 68 5.81 4.02 12.61
C PHE A 68 5.53 2.97 11.55
N PRO A 69 6.40 1.95 11.39
CA PRO A 69 6.23 0.90 10.41
C PRO A 69 4.88 0.19 10.54
N GLY A 70 4.13 0.11 9.44
CA GLY A 70 2.83 -0.55 9.39
C GLY A 70 1.63 0.35 9.64
N GLN A 71 1.82 1.62 10.01
CA GLN A 71 0.72 2.57 10.13
C GLN A 71 -0.03 2.67 8.78
N PHE A 72 -1.35 2.82 8.82
CA PHE A 72 -2.20 2.93 7.62
C PHE A 72 -2.06 1.75 6.64
N GLY A 73 -1.91 0.53 7.15
CA GLY A 73 -1.76 -0.68 6.35
C GLY A 73 -3.02 -1.09 5.58
N MET A 74 -2.95 -2.27 4.98
CA MET A 74 -4.01 -2.86 4.18
C MET A 74 -4.41 -4.22 4.76
N LEU A 75 -5.68 -4.58 4.62
CA LEU A 75 -6.24 -5.85 5.08
C LEU A 75 -7.20 -6.40 4.02
N VAL A 76 -7.11 -7.69 3.75
CA VAL A 76 -8.10 -8.43 3.00
C VAL A 76 -8.77 -9.44 3.92
N LEU A 77 -10.10 -9.44 3.91
CA LEU A 77 -10.95 -10.42 4.59
C LEU A 77 -11.68 -11.25 3.55
N SER A 78 -11.78 -12.55 3.77
CA SER A 78 -12.43 -13.46 2.84
C SER A 78 -13.23 -14.56 3.58
N ARG A 79 -14.36 -14.96 3.00
CA ARG A 79 -15.08 -16.17 3.38
C ARG A 79 -14.43 -17.43 2.80
N TYR A 80 -13.56 -17.25 1.81
CA TYR A 80 -12.89 -18.34 1.12
C TYR A 80 -11.41 -18.37 1.50
N PRO A 81 -10.76 -19.55 1.48
CA PRO A 81 -9.35 -19.68 1.80
C PRO A 81 -8.45 -18.79 0.93
N ILE A 82 -7.58 -18.06 1.58
CA ILE A 82 -6.51 -17.28 0.93
C ILE A 82 -5.23 -18.10 1.03
N ASP A 83 -4.57 -18.38 -0.10
CA ASP A 83 -3.27 -19.06 -0.14
C ASP A 83 -2.17 -18.05 0.15
N ALA A 84 -1.93 -17.82 1.45
CA ALA A 84 -0.94 -16.84 1.90
C ALA A 84 0.50 -17.20 1.50
N ASP A 85 0.80 -18.50 1.35
CA ASP A 85 2.14 -18.98 0.96
C ASP A 85 2.44 -18.66 -0.51
N LYS A 86 1.40 -18.50 -1.33
CA LYS A 86 1.53 -18.10 -2.74
C LYS A 86 1.18 -16.63 -2.98
N ALA A 87 0.95 -15.87 -1.91
CA ALA A 87 0.74 -14.44 -2.04
C ALA A 87 2.00 -13.76 -2.60
N ARG A 88 1.80 -12.92 -3.61
CA ARG A 88 2.89 -12.09 -4.14
C ARG A 88 2.72 -10.66 -3.63
N THR A 89 3.80 -10.07 -3.16
CA THR A 89 3.84 -8.68 -2.73
C THR A 89 4.79 -7.87 -3.60
N PHE A 90 4.38 -6.66 -3.95
CA PHE A 90 5.19 -5.71 -4.70
C PHE A 90 5.62 -4.52 -3.80
N GLN A 91 5.62 -4.73 -2.48
CA GLN A 91 5.98 -3.70 -1.50
C GLN A 91 7.31 -3.00 -1.81
N GLN A 92 8.33 -3.77 -2.19
CA GLN A 92 9.68 -3.25 -2.44
C GLN A 92 9.93 -2.94 -3.92
N PHE A 93 8.90 -3.00 -4.77
CA PHE A 93 9.08 -2.75 -6.19
C PHE A 93 9.45 -1.28 -6.43
N SER A 94 10.62 -1.07 -7.03
CA SER A 94 11.14 0.28 -7.30
C SER A 94 10.33 0.98 -8.39
N TRP A 95 9.94 2.23 -8.16
CA TRP A 95 9.18 3.01 -9.13
C TRP A 95 9.89 3.13 -10.48
N LYS A 96 11.18 3.48 -10.48
CA LYS A 96 11.95 3.65 -11.73
C LYS A 96 12.15 2.35 -12.52
N LYS A 97 11.91 1.18 -11.93
CA LYS A 97 11.97 -0.12 -12.61
C LYS A 97 10.64 -0.50 -13.26
N MET A 98 9.59 0.29 -13.04
CA MET A 98 8.30 0.07 -13.70
C MET A 98 8.45 0.30 -15.20
N PRO A 99 8.06 -0.64 -16.07
CA PRO A 99 8.02 -0.39 -17.50
C PRO A 99 7.15 0.82 -17.81
N GLY A 100 7.71 1.82 -18.52
CA GLY A 100 7.03 3.08 -18.81
C GLY A 100 6.85 3.98 -17.58
N ALA A 101 7.71 3.87 -16.56
CA ALA A 101 7.66 4.70 -15.37
C ALA A 101 7.58 6.19 -15.73
N LEU A 102 6.56 6.86 -15.19
CA LEU A 102 6.36 8.30 -15.32
C LEU A 102 6.95 8.96 -14.06
N LEU A 103 8.27 9.16 -14.06
CA LEU A 103 8.92 9.89 -12.98
C LEU A 103 8.60 11.38 -13.10
N PRO A 104 8.40 12.07 -11.97
CA PRO A 104 8.02 13.47 -12.01
C PRO A 104 9.16 14.37 -12.46
N VAL A 105 8.78 15.39 -13.21
CA VAL A 105 9.68 16.45 -13.63
C VAL A 105 9.12 17.81 -13.18
N ASN A 106 10.01 18.75 -12.95
CA ASN A 106 9.64 20.13 -12.69
C ASN A 106 8.95 20.72 -13.93
N PRO A 107 7.69 21.18 -13.83
CA PRO A 107 6.95 21.67 -14.99
C PRO A 107 7.52 22.96 -15.56
N ALA A 108 8.37 23.68 -14.83
CA ALA A 108 8.95 24.95 -15.28
C ALA A 108 10.13 24.75 -16.25
N ASP A 109 10.92 23.69 -16.07
CA ASP A 109 12.19 23.51 -16.81
C ASP A 109 12.45 22.07 -17.27
N GLY A 110 11.59 21.11 -16.88
CA GLY A 110 11.72 19.70 -17.25
C GLY A 110 12.81 18.95 -16.51
N THR A 111 13.44 19.55 -15.48
CA THR A 111 14.42 18.86 -14.64
C THR A 111 13.75 17.80 -13.75
N GLU A 112 14.53 16.86 -13.23
CA GLU A 112 14.02 15.89 -12.26
C GLU A 112 13.48 16.61 -11.02
N TYR A 113 12.26 16.23 -10.60
CA TYR A 113 11.60 16.85 -9.44
C TYR A 113 12.25 16.45 -8.12
N TYR A 114 12.61 15.18 -7.98
CA TYR A 114 13.29 14.65 -6.81
C TYR A 114 14.79 14.50 -7.04
N ALA A 115 15.55 14.60 -5.97
CA ALA A 115 16.99 14.27 -6.00
C ALA A 115 17.21 12.83 -6.50
N ALA A 116 18.33 12.60 -7.17
CA ALA A 116 18.66 11.30 -7.75
C ALA A 116 18.70 10.17 -6.69
N GLU A 117 19.16 10.50 -5.48
CA GLU A 117 19.21 9.59 -4.33
C GLU A 117 17.81 9.18 -3.89
N ALA A 118 16.86 10.11 -3.82
CA ALA A 118 15.46 9.83 -3.50
C ALA A 118 14.81 8.97 -4.59
N THR A 119 14.96 9.36 -5.86
CA THR A 119 14.44 8.60 -7.00
C THR A 119 14.99 7.17 -7.05
N ALA A 120 16.23 6.96 -6.62
CA ALA A 120 16.87 5.65 -6.60
C ALA A 120 16.20 4.67 -5.63
N VAL A 121 15.61 5.15 -4.54
CA VAL A 121 15.01 4.34 -3.47
C VAL A 121 13.49 4.31 -3.50
N PHE A 122 12.84 5.24 -4.20
CA PHE A 122 11.37 5.28 -4.25
C PHE A 122 10.77 3.95 -4.67
N ARG A 123 9.78 3.53 -3.91
CA ARG A 123 8.93 2.38 -4.21
C ARG A 123 7.70 2.83 -4.98
N LEU A 124 7.18 1.98 -5.85
CA LEU A 124 6.01 2.31 -6.66
C LEU A 124 4.77 2.58 -5.79
N SER A 125 4.65 1.87 -4.68
CA SER A 125 3.48 1.99 -3.79
C SER A 125 3.89 2.57 -2.44
N SER A 126 3.11 3.54 -1.97
CA SER A 126 3.22 4.02 -0.59
C SER A 126 2.80 2.97 0.45
N LYS A 127 1.99 1.98 0.06
CA LYS A 127 1.63 0.84 0.90
C LYS A 127 2.18 -0.44 0.30
N SER A 128 1.40 -1.13 -0.49
CA SER A 128 1.80 -2.33 -1.23
C SER A 128 0.83 -2.59 -2.37
N HIS A 129 1.19 -3.51 -3.26
CA HIS A 129 0.29 -4.22 -4.14
C HIS A 129 0.40 -5.69 -3.82
N TRP A 130 -0.71 -6.37 -3.73
CA TRP A 130 -0.78 -7.79 -3.45
C TRP A 130 -1.53 -8.51 -4.58
N ASP A 131 -1.03 -9.68 -4.94
CA ASP A 131 -1.73 -10.69 -5.71
C ASP A 131 -1.98 -11.86 -4.77
N LEU A 132 -3.25 -12.07 -4.43
CA LEU A 132 -3.68 -13.06 -3.45
C LEU A 132 -4.51 -14.14 -4.13
N PRO A 133 -4.01 -15.39 -4.23
CA PRO A 133 -4.83 -16.51 -4.69
C PRO A 133 -5.91 -16.85 -3.64
N ILE A 134 -7.17 -16.90 -4.09
CA ILE A 134 -8.32 -17.25 -3.26
C ILE A 134 -8.99 -18.48 -3.87
N HIS A 135 -9.21 -19.52 -3.05
CA HIS A 135 -9.79 -20.77 -3.48
C HIS A 135 -11.31 -20.79 -3.29
N ILE A 136 -12.05 -20.95 -4.37
CA ILE A 136 -13.51 -21.06 -4.38
C ILE A 136 -13.89 -22.43 -4.98
N GLY A 137 -14.11 -23.41 -4.13
CA GLY A 137 -14.29 -24.80 -4.57
C GLY A 137 -13.03 -25.30 -5.28
N THR A 138 -13.16 -25.69 -6.55
CA THR A 138 -12.06 -26.15 -7.40
C THR A 138 -11.38 -25.04 -8.20
N THR A 139 -11.88 -23.81 -8.09
CA THR A 139 -11.38 -22.65 -8.85
C THR A 139 -10.49 -21.78 -7.96
N THR A 140 -9.38 -21.30 -8.51
CA THR A 140 -8.58 -20.26 -7.88
C THR A 140 -8.80 -18.96 -8.62
N ILE A 141 -9.14 -17.91 -7.88
CA ILE A 141 -9.16 -16.53 -8.39
C ILE A 141 -8.00 -15.76 -7.78
N HIS A 142 -7.47 -14.79 -8.51
CA HIS A 142 -6.44 -13.89 -8.03
C HIS A 142 -7.06 -12.53 -7.69
N LEU A 143 -6.98 -12.14 -6.41
CA LEU A 143 -7.36 -10.81 -5.97
C LEU A 143 -6.14 -9.90 -6.05
N LEU A 144 -6.20 -8.91 -6.94
CA LEU A 144 -5.21 -7.85 -7.01
C LEU A 144 -5.65 -6.71 -6.10
N ALA A 145 -4.97 -6.55 -4.97
CA ALA A 145 -5.30 -5.56 -3.96
C ALA A 145 -4.24 -4.47 -3.91
N SER A 146 -4.67 -3.20 -3.96
CA SER A 146 -3.81 -2.04 -3.80
C SER A 146 -4.53 -0.90 -3.10
N HIS A 147 -3.75 0.00 -2.53
CA HIS A 147 -4.26 1.25 -1.97
C HIS A 147 -3.32 2.39 -2.40
N PRO A 148 -3.55 2.97 -3.59
CA PRO A 148 -2.74 4.07 -4.09
C PRO A 148 -2.96 5.35 -3.27
N THR A 149 -1.98 6.25 -3.28
CA THR A 149 -2.10 7.58 -2.69
C THR A 149 -3.22 8.35 -3.40
N PRO A 150 -4.19 8.91 -2.66
CA PRO A 150 -5.27 9.68 -3.27
C PRO A 150 -4.76 10.95 -3.97
N PRO A 151 -5.29 11.33 -5.14
CA PRO A 151 -4.84 12.52 -5.88
C PRO A 151 -4.96 13.83 -5.10
N VAL A 152 -5.84 13.89 -4.11
CA VAL A 152 -6.04 15.08 -3.27
C VAL A 152 -4.81 15.43 -2.42
N PHE A 153 -3.99 14.45 -2.09
CA PHE A 153 -2.70 14.67 -1.41
C PHE A 153 -1.55 14.95 -2.39
N ALA A 154 -1.81 14.73 -3.68
CA ALA A 154 -0.91 14.99 -4.78
C ALA A 154 -0.92 16.45 -5.25
N ALA A 155 -1.70 17.33 -4.63
CA ALA A 155 -1.89 18.72 -5.09
C ALA A 155 -0.62 19.58 -5.08
N LEU A 156 0.50 19.07 -4.55
CA LEU A 156 1.79 19.75 -4.55
C LEU A 156 2.74 19.26 -5.63
N ALA A 157 2.44 18.14 -6.31
CA ALA A 157 3.30 17.69 -7.40
C ALA A 157 2.50 16.93 -8.47
N ALA A 158 2.60 17.38 -9.71
CA ALA A 158 2.23 16.60 -10.89
C ALA A 158 2.87 15.18 -10.90
N ALA A 159 3.88 14.98 -10.09
CA ALA A 159 4.60 13.80 -9.71
C ALA A 159 3.73 12.66 -9.20
N GLU A 160 2.83 12.96 -8.29
CA GLU A 160 2.02 11.91 -7.64
C GLU A 160 0.89 11.43 -8.54
N ILE A 161 0.41 12.28 -9.49
CA ILE A 161 -0.55 11.86 -10.52
C ILE A 161 0.07 10.78 -11.40
N SER A 162 1.37 10.88 -11.70
CA SER A 162 2.07 9.87 -12.51
C SER A 162 2.31 8.58 -11.72
N ALA A 163 2.59 8.65 -10.41
CA ALA A 163 2.65 7.47 -9.55
C ALA A 163 1.31 6.77 -9.47
N TRP A 164 0.21 7.53 -9.37
CA TRP A 164 -1.13 6.97 -9.35
C TRP A 164 -1.49 6.30 -10.68
N SER A 165 -1.12 6.90 -11.81
CA SER A 165 -1.30 6.30 -13.13
C SER A 165 -0.52 4.99 -13.29
N ASN A 166 0.72 4.92 -12.82
CA ASN A 166 1.52 3.69 -12.81
C ASN A 166 0.92 2.62 -11.89
N THR A 167 0.42 3.02 -10.72
CA THR A 167 -0.28 2.14 -9.79
C THR A 167 -1.55 1.56 -10.42
N ALA A 168 -2.36 2.39 -11.08
CA ALA A 168 -3.57 1.95 -11.77
C ALA A 168 -3.24 0.98 -12.92
N THR A 169 -2.13 1.20 -13.63
CA THR A 169 -1.66 0.29 -14.69
C THR A 169 -1.26 -1.07 -14.14
N LEU A 170 -0.64 -1.12 -12.96
CA LEU A 170 -0.27 -2.39 -12.33
C LEU A 170 -1.50 -3.23 -11.92
N VAL A 171 -2.60 -2.59 -11.58
CA VAL A 171 -3.87 -3.24 -11.17
C VAL A 171 -4.75 -3.62 -12.35
N GLY A 172 -4.56 -2.99 -13.51
CA GLY A 172 -5.45 -3.12 -14.67
C GLY A 172 -5.04 -4.11 -15.76
N VAL A 173 -3.97 -4.88 -15.61
CA VAL A 173 -3.36 -5.65 -16.71
C VAL A 173 -3.24 -7.15 -16.41
N TYR A 174 -4.29 -7.78 -15.87
CA TYR A 174 -4.33 -9.24 -15.81
C TYR A 174 -5.73 -9.78 -16.10
#